data_783b8ccd69a403ad74ca12fa60906aff
#
_entry.id   783b8ccd69a403ad74ca12fa60906aff
#
_cell.length_a   1.000
_cell.length_b   1.000
_cell.length_c   1.000
_cell.angle_alpha   90.00
_cell.angle_beta   90.00
_cell.angle_gamma   90.00
#
_symmetry.space_group_name_H-M   'P 1'
#
loop_
_entity.id
_entity.type
_entity.pdbx_description
1 polymer ?
#
loop_
_entity_poly.entity_id
_entity_poly.type
_entity_poly.pdbx_seq_one_letter_code
_entity_poly.pdbx_strand_id
1 'polypeptide(L)'
;MILITGANGQLGTELRYLLDERGVEYVAADVAEMDITDAEKVDAFFAEVKPSVVYHCAAYTAVDMAEDEGKELNYKINVTGSENVAKAAAKYGATLVYISTDYVFNGELPVGQEWQVDDQPDPQSEYGRTKRLGEEAVEKFADKFYTVRTAWVFGNYGKNFVFTMQNLAQT
;
A
#
# COMPACT_ATOMS: atom_id res chain seq x y z
N MET A 1 11.03 -14.84 7.16
CA MET A 1 10.13 -13.97 7.95
C MET A 1 9.38 -13.04 7.00
N ILE A 2 8.07 -12.93 7.14
CA ILE A 2 7.21 -11.97 6.43
C ILE A 2 7.09 -10.70 7.29
N LEU A 3 7.16 -9.52 6.66
CA LEU A 3 6.83 -8.24 7.27
C LEU A 3 5.58 -7.67 6.60
N ILE A 4 4.63 -7.18 7.40
CA ILE A 4 3.44 -6.47 6.92
C ILE A 4 3.52 -5.04 7.44
N THR A 5 3.58 -4.04 6.57
CA THR A 5 3.45 -2.63 6.94
C THR A 5 2.00 -2.18 6.80
N GLY A 6 1.58 -1.19 7.59
CA GLY A 6 0.16 -0.81 7.65
C GLY A 6 -0.72 -1.96 8.15
N ALA A 7 -0.20 -2.72 9.09
CA ALA A 7 -0.76 -3.97 9.57
C ALA A 7 -2.12 -3.82 10.28
N ASN A 8 -2.46 -2.62 10.74
CA ASN A 8 -3.75 -2.31 11.39
C ASN A 8 -4.77 -1.72 10.41
N GLY A 9 -4.39 -1.49 9.16
CA GLY A 9 -5.30 -1.10 8.09
C GLY A 9 -6.21 -2.25 7.64
N GLN A 10 -7.17 -1.97 6.75
CA GLN A 10 -8.14 -2.97 6.25
C GLN A 10 -7.43 -4.20 5.67
N LEU A 11 -6.56 -4.01 4.67
CA LEU A 11 -5.86 -5.11 4.00
C LEU A 11 -4.84 -5.78 4.92
N GLY A 12 -4.07 -4.99 5.70
CA GLY A 12 -3.09 -5.53 6.65
C GLY A 12 -3.74 -6.46 7.69
N THR A 13 -4.90 -6.08 8.20
CA THR A 13 -5.67 -6.88 9.15
C THR A 13 -6.14 -8.19 8.51
N GLU A 14 -6.76 -8.15 7.33
CA GLU A 14 -7.21 -9.36 6.62
C GLU A 14 -6.03 -10.30 6.31
N LEU A 15 -4.90 -9.74 5.89
CA LEU A 15 -3.70 -10.54 5.61
C LEU A 15 -3.16 -11.24 6.87
N ARG A 16 -3.17 -10.55 8.02
CA ARG A 16 -2.76 -11.13 9.30
C ARG A 16 -3.64 -12.32 9.66
N TYR A 17 -4.97 -12.18 9.59
CA TYR A 17 -5.89 -13.29 9.84
C TYR A 17 -5.67 -14.48 8.91
N LEU A 18 -5.45 -14.20 7.62
CA LEU A 18 -5.16 -15.25 6.65
C LEU A 18 -3.86 -16.00 6.97
N LEU A 19 -2.82 -15.28 7.38
CA LEU A 19 -1.54 -15.89 7.76
C LEU A 19 -1.63 -16.68 9.06
N ASP A 20 -2.39 -16.16 10.05
CA ASP A 20 -2.69 -16.87 11.30
C ASP A 20 -3.44 -18.19 11.03
N GLU A 21 -4.47 -18.16 10.19
CA GLU A 21 -5.22 -19.35 9.77
C GLU A 21 -4.32 -20.41 9.09
N ARG A 22 -3.33 -19.94 8.35
CA ARG A 22 -2.36 -20.80 7.65
C ARG A 22 -1.16 -21.22 8.49
N GLY A 23 -1.06 -20.74 9.74
CA GLY A 23 0.08 -21.00 10.61
C GLY A 23 1.41 -20.44 10.08
N VAL A 24 1.36 -19.31 9.35
CA VAL A 24 2.54 -18.66 8.77
C VAL A 24 2.99 -17.53 9.68
N GLU A 25 4.22 -17.55 10.12
CA GLU A 25 4.80 -16.51 10.97
C GLU A 25 5.07 -15.21 10.20
N TYR A 26 4.73 -14.09 10.82
CA TYR A 26 4.97 -12.74 10.29
C TYR A 26 5.28 -11.74 11.42
N VAL A 27 5.81 -10.60 11.03
CA VAL A 27 5.93 -9.40 11.88
C VAL A 27 4.96 -8.36 11.34
N ALA A 28 4.10 -7.84 12.21
CA ALA A 28 3.17 -6.77 11.91
C ALA A 28 3.75 -5.43 12.36
N ALA A 29 3.79 -4.44 11.49
CA ALA A 29 4.23 -3.09 11.80
C ALA A 29 3.23 -2.04 11.30
N ASP A 30 2.95 -1.07 12.15
CA ASP A 30 2.22 0.14 11.80
C ASP A 30 3.04 1.37 12.21
N VAL A 31 2.48 2.56 12.12
CA VAL A 31 3.21 3.81 12.39
C VAL A 31 3.87 3.86 13.78
N ALA A 32 3.30 3.18 14.78
CA ALA A 32 3.84 3.13 16.13
C ALA A 32 5.13 2.30 16.21
N GLU A 33 5.20 1.18 15.49
CA GLU A 33 6.36 0.28 15.46
C GLU A 33 7.40 0.76 14.44
N MET A 34 6.93 1.22 13.26
CA MET A 34 7.79 1.64 12.17
C MET A 34 7.10 2.73 11.33
N ASP A 35 7.40 3.98 11.62
CA ASP A 35 7.01 5.09 10.75
C ASP A 35 7.77 5.00 9.42
N ILE A 36 7.09 4.60 8.37
CA ILE A 36 7.70 4.43 7.03
C ILE A 36 8.26 5.72 6.44
N THR A 37 7.83 6.89 6.94
CA THR A 37 8.31 8.20 6.48
C THR A 37 9.66 8.58 7.08
N ASP A 38 10.15 7.81 8.06
CA ASP A 38 11.44 7.97 8.72
C ASP A 38 12.41 6.88 8.23
N ALA A 39 13.35 7.25 7.37
CA ALA A 39 14.28 6.31 6.76
C ALA A 39 15.16 5.57 7.78
N GLU A 40 15.54 6.22 8.88
CA GLU A 40 16.40 5.60 9.91
C GLU A 40 15.62 4.55 10.69
N LYS A 41 14.36 4.83 11.04
CA LYS A 41 13.48 3.85 11.68
C LYS A 41 13.19 2.65 10.79
N VAL A 42 12.93 2.88 9.51
CA VAL A 42 12.74 1.78 8.54
C VAL A 42 13.99 0.92 8.46
N ASP A 43 15.17 1.53 8.29
CA ASP A 43 16.44 0.79 8.21
C ASP A 43 16.71 -0.03 9.48
N ALA A 44 16.55 0.56 10.66
CA ALA A 44 16.74 -0.11 11.95
C ALA A 44 15.78 -1.30 12.12
N PHE A 45 14.50 -1.12 11.77
CA PHE A 45 13.49 -2.16 11.86
C PHE A 45 13.79 -3.33 10.92
N PHE A 46 14.18 -3.06 9.68
CA PHE A 46 14.59 -4.09 8.72
C PHE A 46 15.86 -4.82 9.16
N ALA A 47 16.82 -4.13 9.79
CA ALA A 47 18.03 -4.74 10.32
C ALA A 47 17.73 -5.75 11.44
N GLU A 48 16.72 -5.48 12.27
CA GLU A 48 16.25 -6.35 13.35
C GLU A 48 15.45 -7.54 12.79
N VAL A 49 14.42 -7.27 11.99
CA VAL A 49 13.45 -8.27 11.50
C VAL A 49 14.04 -9.16 10.40
N LYS A 50 14.88 -8.61 9.52
CA LYS A 50 15.46 -9.28 8.35
C LYS A 50 14.42 -10.02 7.52
N PRO A 51 13.38 -9.31 7.04
CA PRO A 51 12.29 -9.95 6.30
C PRO A 51 12.81 -10.54 4.97
N SER A 52 12.23 -11.66 4.57
CA SER A 52 12.42 -12.22 3.21
C SER A 52 11.35 -11.74 2.23
N VAL A 53 10.16 -11.39 2.76
CA VAL A 53 9.03 -10.83 2.00
C VAL A 53 8.43 -9.68 2.79
N VAL A 54 8.10 -8.60 2.11
CA VAL A 54 7.43 -7.44 2.67
C VAL A 54 6.10 -7.21 1.94
N TYR A 55 4.98 -7.31 2.64
CA TYR A 55 3.70 -6.82 2.15
C TYR A 55 3.53 -5.36 2.57
N HIS A 56 3.71 -4.45 1.63
CA HIS A 56 3.62 -3.02 1.90
C HIS A 56 2.18 -2.54 1.71
N CYS A 57 1.39 -2.65 2.79
CA CYS A 57 -0.01 -2.24 2.85
C CYS A 57 -0.20 -0.82 3.42
N ALA A 58 0.85 -0.20 3.97
CA ALA A 58 0.78 1.16 4.48
C ALA A 58 0.58 2.15 3.32
N ALA A 59 -0.46 2.96 3.41
CA ALA A 59 -0.76 4.01 2.44
C ALA A 59 -1.68 5.08 3.06
N TYR A 60 -1.58 6.29 2.55
CA TYR A 60 -2.62 7.30 2.72
C TYR A 60 -3.73 7.05 1.69
N THR A 61 -4.96 6.86 2.15
CA THR A 61 -6.07 6.43 1.29
C THR A 61 -7.30 7.35 1.33
N ALA A 62 -7.21 8.50 2.02
CA ALA A 62 -8.27 9.51 2.04
C ALA A 62 -8.21 10.34 0.75
N VAL A 63 -8.83 9.84 -0.31
CA VAL A 63 -8.73 10.37 -1.69
C VAL A 63 -9.11 11.85 -1.75
N ASP A 64 -10.28 12.21 -1.22
CA ASP A 64 -10.77 13.59 -1.26
C ASP A 64 -9.87 14.56 -0.48
N MET A 65 -9.43 14.15 0.72
CA MET A 65 -8.52 14.96 1.53
C MET A 65 -7.13 15.11 0.90
N ALA A 66 -6.71 14.18 0.05
CA ALA A 66 -5.43 14.25 -0.66
C ALA A 66 -5.37 15.42 -1.65
N GLU A 67 -6.52 15.93 -2.12
CA GLU A 67 -6.55 17.10 -3.02
C GLU A 67 -6.22 18.41 -2.28
N ASP A 68 -6.52 18.48 -0.97
CA ASP A 68 -6.43 19.70 -0.17
C ASP A 68 -5.48 19.53 1.04
N GLU A 69 -6.04 19.50 2.24
CA GLU A 69 -5.30 19.51 3.52
C GLU A 69 -4.42 18.28 3.76
N GLY A 70 -4.76 17.14 3.17
CA GLY A 70 -4.00 15.89 3.27
C GLY A 70 -2.87 15.74 2.27
N LYS A 71 -2.68 16.68 1.35
CA LYS A 71 -1.77 16.58 0.20
C LYS A 71 -0.32 16.29 0.60
N GLU A 72 0.20 17.02 1.57
CA GLU A 72 1.58 16.84 2.03
C GLU A 72 1.77 15.46 2.69
N LEU A 73 0.81 15.07 3.55
CA LEU A 73 0.85 13.76 4.23
C LEU A 73 0.68 12.61 3.24
N ASN A 74 -0.23 12.76 2.26
CA ASN A 74 -0.41 11.82 1.17
C ASN A 74 0.92 11.57 0.41
N TYR A 75 1.61 12.64 0.01
CA TYR A 75 2.91 12.53 -0.65
C TYR A 75 3.95 11.86 0.27
N LYS A 76 4.04 12.30 1.52
CA LYS A 76 5.02 11.78 2.47
C LYS A 76 4.86 10.28 2.71
N ILE A 77 3.62 9.79 2.84
CA ILE A 77 3.35 8.37 3.08
C ILE A 77 3.49 7.56 1.79
N ASN A 78 2.80 7.97 0.71
CA ASN A 78 2.71 7.16 -0.49
C ASN A 78 3.98 7.19 -1.35
N VAL A 79 4.76 8.26 -1.31
CA VAL A 79 5.99 8.41 -2.11
C VAL A 79 7.21 8.18 -1.24
N THR A 80 7.48 9.07 -0.26
CA THR A 80 8.69 8.97 0.56
C THR A 80 8.71 7.69 1.40
N GLY A 81 7.58 7.32 2.00
CA GLY A 81 7.47 6.08 2.77
C GLY A 81 7.70 4.84 1.92
N SER A 82 7.11 4.79 0.72
CA SER A 82 7.32 3.67 -0.22
C SER A 82 8.76 3.60 -0.72
N GLU A 83 9.41 4.75 -0.97
CA GLU A 83 10.83 4.81 -1.32
C GLU A 83 11.73 4.25 -0.20
N ASN A 84 11.46 4.64 1.06
CA ASN A 84 12.22 4.13 2.21
C ASN A 84 12.09 2.61 2.36
N VAL A 85 10.86 2.09 2.24
CA VAL A 85 10.60 0.64 2.31
C VAL A 85 11.26 -0.10 1.15
N ALA A 86 11.20 0.44 -0.08
CA ALA A 86 11.83 -0.15 -1.25
C ALA A 86 13.36 -0.23 -1.12
N LYS A 87 14.00 0.86 -0.66
CA LYS A 87 15.45 0.90 -0.37
C LYS A 87 15.87 -0.12 0.70
N ALA A 88 15.08 -0.21 1.77
CA ALA A 88 15.34 -1.19 2.81
C ALA A 88 15.14 -2.63 2.32
N ALA A 89 14.09 -2.88 1.54
CA ALA A 89 13.86 -4.20 0.94
C ALA A 89 15.04 -4.64 0.06
N ALA A 90 15.56 -3.76 -0.79
CA ALA A 90 16.77 -4.04 -1.59
C ALA A 90 17.99 -4.30 -0.70
N LYS A 91 18.27 -3.40 0.26
CA LYS A 91 19.43 -3.51 1.17
C LYS A 91 19.47 -4.82 1.95
N TYR A 92 18.31 -5.32 2.38
CA TYR A 92 18.19 -6.56 3.17
C TYR A 92 17.79 -7.78 2.35
N GLY A 93 17.69 -7.66 1.01
CA GLY A 93 17.43 -8.77 0.08
C GLY A 93 16.00 -9.30 0.09
N ALA A 94 15.04 -8.52 0.59
CA ALA A 94 13.63 -8.87 0.66
C ALA A 94 12.92 -8.72 -0.68
N THR A 95 11.90 -9.56 -0.93
CA THR A 95 10.94 -9.34 -2.02
C THR A 95 9.84 -8.40 -1.54
N LEU A 96 9.61 -7.29 -2.24
CA LEU A 96 8.60 -6.30 -1.92
C LEU A 96 7.31 -6.55 -2.71
N VAL A 97 6.18 -6.71 -2.01
CA VAL A 97 4.83 -6.71 -2.59
C VAL A 97 4.20 -5.35 -2.29
N TYR A 98 4.16 -4.48 -3.28
CA TYR A 98 3.61 -3.13 -3.18
C TYR A 98 2.14 -3.13 -3.57
N ILE A 99 1.28 -2.65 -2.68
CA ILE A 99 -0.15 -2.53 -2.96
C ILE A 99 -0.43 -1.17 -3.58
N SER A 100 -0.84 -1.19 -4.84
CA SER A 100 -1.23 -0.01 -5.62
C SER A 100 -2.74 0.00 -5.90
N THR A 101 -3.17 0.81 -6.84
CA THR A 101 -4.58 1.12 -7.11
C THR A 101 -4.84 1.27 -8.61
N ASP A 102 -6.08 1.08 -9.03
CA ASP A 102 -6.58 1.44 -10.36
C ASP A 102 -6.63 2.96 -10.59
N TYR A 103 -6.60 3.78 -9.53
CA TYR A 103 -6.50 5.26 -9.63
C TYR A 103 -5.22 5.76 -10.32
N VAL A 104 -4.27 4.86 -10.62
CA VAL A 104 -3.13 5.20 -11.49
C VAL A 104 -3.53 5.37 -12.95
N PHE A 105 -4.71 4.94 -13.33
CA PHE A 105 -5.30 5.11 -14.67
C PHE A 105 -6.31 6.25 -14.68
N ASN A 106 -6.69 6.72 -15.89
CA ASN A 106 -7.61 7.87 -16.07
C ASN A 106 -9.11 7.53 -15.92
N GLY A 107 -9.48 6.26 -15.84
CA GLY A 107 -10.89 5.85 -15.71
C GLY A 107 -11.71 5.89 -17.00
N GLU A 108 -11.12 6.17 -18.14
CA GLU A 108 -11.85 6.38 -19.43
C GLU A 108 -12.04 5.10 -20.25
N LEU A 109 -11.72 3.93 -19.70
CA LEU A 109 -11.91 2.67 -20.41
C LEU A 109 -13.40 2.39 -20.68
N PRO A 110 -13.77 2.02 -21.91
CA PRO A 110 -15.15 1.64 -22.22
C PRO A 110 -15.64 0.49 -21.36
N VAL A 111 -16.94 0.49 -21.06
CA VAL A 111 -17.58 -0.59 -20.28
C VAL A 111 -17.32 -1.94 -20.93
N GLY A 112 -16.87 -2.91 -20.15
CA GLY A 112 -16.53 -4.26 -20.59
C GLY A 112 -15.09 -4.46 -21.06
N GLN A 113 -14.26 -3.42 -20.97
CA GLN A 113 -12.81 -3.53 -21.14
C GLN A 113 -12.10 -3.48 -19.80
N GLU A 114 -10.90 -4.05 -19.73
CA GLU A 114 -10.06 -4.11 -18.54
C GLU A 114 -8.70 -3.49 -18.83
N TRP A 115 -8.16 -2.76 -17.84
CA TRP A 115 -6.79 -2.26 -17.89
C TRP A 115 -5.80 -3.42 -17.90
N GLN A 116 -4.79 -3.33 -18.76
CA GLN A 116 -3.69 -4.29 -18.81
C GLN A 116 -2.52 -3.80 -17.96
N VAL A 117 -1.61 -4.70 -17.60
CA VAL A 117 -0.47 -4.39 -16.73
C VAL A 117 0.51 -3.41 -17.33
N ASP A 118 0.59 -3.35 -18.65
CA ASP A 118 1.47 -2.50 -19.46
C ASP A 118 0.77 -1.24 -20.02
N ASP A 119 -0.53 -1.05 -19.71
CA ASP A 119 -1.22 0.19 -20.07
C ASP A 119 -0.57 1.39 -19.37
N GLN A 120 -0.49 2.50 -20.11
CA GLN A 120 0.15 3.70 -19.64
C GLN A 120 -0.63 4.35 -18.49
N PRO A 121 -0.04 4.54 -17.31
CA PRO A 121 -0.67 5.28 -16.21
C PRO A 121 -0.94 6.74 -16.58
N ASP A 122 -2.11 7.24 -16.18
CA ASP A 122 -2.54 8.62 -16.37
C ASP A 122 -3.47 9.05 -15.20
N PRO A 123 -2.93 9.17 -13.96
CA PRO A 123 -3.73 9.43 -12.77
C PRO A 123 -4.38 10.82 -12.79
N GLN A 124 -5.68 10.87 -12.50
CA GLN A 124 -6.48 12.09 -12.51
C GLN A 124 -6.67 12.72 -11.12
N SER A 125 -6.26 12.02 -10.05
CA SER A 125 -6.33 12.50 -8.67
C SER A 125 -4.94 12.60 -8.04
N GLU A 126 -4.82 13.43 -7.02
CA GLU A 126 -3.57 13.54 -6.25
C GLU A 126 -3.21 12.23 -5.53
N TYR A 127 -4.23 11.50 -5.04
CA TYR A 127 -4.03 10.15 -4.52
C TYR A 127 -3.45 9.21 -5.58
N GLY A 128 -4.07 9.12 -6.76
CA GLY A 128 -3.59 8.30 -7.87
C GLY A 128 -2.18 8.69 -8.31
N ARG A 129 -1.90 9.99 -8.38
CA ARG A 129 -0.58 10.51 -8.71
C ARG A 129 0.50 10.05 -7.71
N THR A 130 0.23 10.17 -6.41
CA THR A 130 1.20 9.76 -5.39
C THR A 130 1.36 8.24 -5.32
N LYS A 131 0.31 7.47 -5.57
CA LYS A 131 0.42 6.01 -5.69
C LYS A 131 1.26 5.61 -6.91
N ARG A 132 1.12 6.29 -8.06
CA ARG A 132 1.98 6.06 -9.24
C ARG A 132 3.45 6.43 -8.94
N LEU A 133 3.71 7.55 -8.29
CA LEU A 133 5.05 7.90 -7.85
C LEU A 133 5.64 6.86 -6.87
N GLY A 134 4.81 6.25 -6.03
CA GLY A 134 5.19 5.13 -5.18
C GLY A 134 5.59 3.89 -5.98
N GLU A 135 4.82 3.55 -7.06
CA GLU A 135 5.22 2.49 -8.00
C GLU A 135 6.59 2.77 -8.61
N GLU A 136 6.83 4.00 -9.09
CA GLU A 136 8.11 4.41 -9.68
C GLU A 136 9.26 4.33 -8.68
N ALA A 137 9.01 4.68 -7.41
CA ALA A 137 10.00 4.52 -6.35
C ALA A 137 10.34 3.04 -6.11
N VAL A 138 9.33 2.16 -6.11
CA VAL A 138 9.53 0.70 -5.99
C VAL A 138 10.30 0.16 -7.19
N GLU A 139 9.90 0.50 -8.41
CA GLU A 139 10.59 0.12 -9.64
C GLU A 139 12.06 0.56 -9.65
N LYS A 140 12.36 1.73 -9.09
CA LYS A 140 13.71 2.30 -9.09
C LYS A 140 14.62 1.72 -8.01
N PHE A 141 14.09 1.40 -6.84
CA PHE A 141 14.90 1.11 -5.67
C PHE A 141 14.81 -0.33 -5.17
N ALA A 142 13.77 -1.09 -5.51
CA ALA A 142 13.64 -2.49 -5.08
C ALA A 142 14.25 -3.44 -6.11
N ASP A 143 15.06 -4.40 -5.65
CA ASP A 143 15.68 -5.42 -6.54
C ASP A 143 14.68 -6.49 -6.97
N LYS A 144 13.74 -6.84 -6.07
CA LYS A 144 12.72 -7.88 -6.30
C LYS A 144 11.38 -7.33 -5.82
N PHE A 145 10.44 -7.17 -6.71
CA PHE A 145 9.15 -6.62 -6.33
C PHE A 145 8.00 -7.15 -7.20
N TYR A 146 6.80 -6.99 -6.65
CA TYR A 146 5.52 -7.11 -7.34
C TYR A 146 4.71 -5.86 -7.04
N THR A 147 4.13 -5.23 -8.06
CA THR A 147 3.15 -4.16 -7.92
C THR A 147 1.76 -4.76 -8.15
N VAL A 148 0.92 -4.69 -7.13
CA VAL A 148 -0.45 -5.22 -7.15
C VAL A 148 -1.43 -4.06 -7.19
N ARG A 149 -1.98 -3.76 -8.35
CA ARG A 149 -3.05 -2.77 -8.53
C ARG A 149 -4.38 -3.41 -8.21
N THR A 150 -5.15 -2.77 -7.34
CA THR A 150 -6.46 -3.26 -6.90
C THR A 150 -7.47 -2.12 -6.88
N ALA A 151 -8.76 -2.48 -6.92
CA ALA A 151 -9.87 -1.54 -6.89
C ALA A 151 -10.94 -2.03 -5.92
N TRP A 152 -11.69 -1.09 -5.32
CA TRP A 152 -12.86 -1.39 -4.51
C TRP A 152 -12.62 -2.42 -3.40
N VAL A 153 -11.48 -2.33 -2.74
CA VAL A 153 -11.12 -3.27 -1.66
C VAL A 153 -12.16 -3.21 -0.55
N PHE A 154 -12.73 -4.36 -0.22
CA PHE A 154 -13.65 -4.53 0.90
C PHE A 154 -13.32 -5.81 1.67
N GLY A 155 -13.76 -5.87 2.92
CA GLY A 155 -13.54 -7.01 3.80
C GLY A 155 -14.28 -6.82 5.11
N ASN A 156 -13.98 -7.65 6.08
CA ASN A 156 -14.66 -7.64 7.39
C ASN A 156 -14.14 -6.53 8.32
N TYR A 157 -13.02 -5.87 7.96
CA TYR A 157 -12.35 -4.91 8.81
C TYR A 157 -12.22 -3.55 8.13
N GLY A 158 -12.13 -2.50 8.96
CA GLY A 158 -11.97 -1.14 8.49
C GLY A 158 -13.22 -0.55 7.82
N LYS A 159 -13.07 0.67 7.30
CA LYS A 159 -14.12 1.35 6.55
C LYS A 159 -14.05 0.94 5.09
N ASN A 160 -15.17 0.55 4.51
CA ASN A 160 -15.25 0.20 3.09
C ASN A 160 -16.62 0.54 2.51
N PHE A 161 -16.73 0.47 1.19
CA PHE A 161 -17.95 0.80 0.47
C PHE A 161 -19.15 -0.04 0.91
N VAL A 162 -18.97 -1.34 1.15
CA VAL A 162 -20.07 -2.25 1.54
C VAL A 162 -20.68 -1.81 2.86
N PHE A 163 -19.87 -1.54 3.88
CA PHE A 163 -20.37 -1.06 5.18
C PHE A 163 -20.99 0.33 5.08
N THR A 164 -20.43 1.21 4.21
CA THR A 164 -21.03 2.52 3.97
C THR A 164 -22.44 2.38 3.39
N MET A 165 -22.62 1.53 2.39
CA MET A 165 -23.94 1.29 1.78
C MET A 165 -24.90 0.63 2.75
N GLN A 166 -24.45 -0.33 3.55
CA GLN A 166 -25.29 -0.94 4.59
C GLN A 166 -25.79 0.08 5.62
N ASN A 167 -24.92 0.98 6.07
CA ASN A 167 -25.30 2.03 7.02
C ASN A 167 -26.29 3.02 6.41
N LEU A 168 -26.08 3.44 5.15
CA LEU A 168 -27.01 4.33 4.44
C LEU A 168 -28.37 3.69 4.17
N ALA A 169 -28.43 2.37 3.98
CA ALA A 169 -29.68 1.65 3.77
C ALA A 169 -30.52 1.49 5.05
N GLN A 170 -29.95 1.76 6.23
CA GLN A 170 -30.64 1.69 7.53
C GLN A 170 -31.19 3.05 8.00
N THR A 171 -30.87 4.12 7.29
CA THR A 171 -31.36 5.49 7.54
C THR A 171 -32.46 5.87 6.54
#